data_5cd29e5ce659219800bbe3aea655b567
#
_entry.id   5cd29e5ce659219800bbe3aea655b567
#
_cell.length_a   1.000
_cell.length_b   1.000
_cell.length_c   1.000
_cell.angle_alpha   90.00
_cell.angle_beta   90.00
_cell.angle_gamma   90.00
#
_symmetry.space_group_name_H-M   'P 1'
#
loop_
_entity.id
_entity.type
_entity.pdbx_description
1 polymer ?
#
loop_
_entity_poly.entity_id
_entity_poly.type
_entity_poly.pdbx_seq_one_letter_code
_entity_poly.pdbx_strand_id
1 'polypeptide(L)'
;MSKILIAPDVHGRKFWHKAKEMIDSVDKVVFLGDYLDPYPLEHISRLDAIKEFEEIIKFKNDNPDKVVLLLGNHDCAYCFDFGSASRYDYENESEIKALFSTNIRLFRLYFREGNYLFTHAGVTRDWLRTYLPEYDIERFTTLTTRELVPFLWNVSYLRGGDNNTGSIVWSDVREGDREDTYYQIFGHTQLESKPIITDKWACLDVRKCFLLDIDTGKIEDIC
;
A
#
# COMPACT_ATOMS: atom_id res chain seq x y z
N MET A 1 -19.16 -16.35 0.64
CA MET A 1 -17.84 -16.14 1.25
C MET A 1 -17.12 -15.11 0.41
N SER A 2 -16.94 -13.91 0.95
CA SER A 2 -16.25 -12.85 0.20
C SER A 2 -14.75 -12.94 0.43
N LYS A 3 -13.97 -13.00 -0.66
CA LYS A 3 -12.53 -13.21 -0.64
C LYS A 3 -11.79 -12.02 -1.25
N ILE A 4 -10.77 -11.55 -0.55
CA ILE A 4 -9.87 -10.50 -1.03
C ILE A 4 -8.45 -11.07 -1.19
N LEU A 5 -7.89 -10.98 -2.38
CA LEU A 5 -6.48 -11.20 -2.60
C LEU A 5 -5.71 -9.91 -2.31
N ILE A 6 -4.62 -10.01 -1.55
CA ILE A 6 -3.80 -8.87 -1.14
C ILE A 6 -2.41 -9.06 -1.70
N ALA A 7 -1.92 -8.08 -2.46
CA ALA A 7 -0.55 -7.99 -2.94
C ALA A 7 0.14 -6.83 -2.23
N PRO A 8 1.00 -7.08 -1.23
CA PRO A 8 1.77 -6.03 -0.56
C PRO A 8 2.86 -5.48 -1.49
N ASP A 9 3.77 -4.73 -0.95
CA ASP A 9 4.87 -3.99 -1.59
C ASP A 9 5.51 -4.73 -2.77
N VAL A 10 5.23 -4.27 -4.00
CA VAL A 10 5.58 -5.00 -5.24
C VAL A 10 7.05 -4.82 -5.60
N HIS A 11 7.57 -3.59 -5.63
CA HIS A 11 8.96 -3.28 -5.98
C HIS A 11 9.49 -4.01 -7.23
N GLY A 12 8.67 -4.11 -8.28
CA GLY A 12 9.01 -4.79 -9.54
C GLY A 12 8.98 -6.32 -9.47
N ARG A 13 8.61 -6.93 -8.35
CA ARG A 13 8.52 -8.39 -8.17
C ARG A 13 7.29 -8.95 -8.88
N LYS A 14 7.38 -10.24 -9.25
CA LYS A 14 6.34 -10.96 -10.02
C LYS A 14 5.35 -11.78 -9.18
N PHE A 15 5.50 -11.82 -7.86
CA PHE A 15 4.60 -12.60 -7.00
C PHE A 15 3.12 -12.20 -7.17
N TRP A 16 2.84 -10.95 -7.52
CA TRP A 16 1.49 -10.44 -7.76
C TRP A 16 0.80 -11.07 -8.97
N HIS A 17 1.53 -11.76 -9.88
CA HIS A 17 0.93 -12.49 -11.00
C HIS A 17 -0.08 -13.54 -10.50
N LYS A 18 0.04 -13.96 -9.23
CA LYS A 18 -0.97 -14.77 -8.55
C LYS A 18 -2.36 -14.14 -8.58
N ALA A 19 -2.43 -12.81 -8.54
CA ALA A 19 -3.70 -12.10 -8.68
C ALA A 19 -4.34 -12.30 -10.06
N LYS A 20 -3.54 -12.37 -11.13
CA LYS A 20 -4.06 -12.67 -12.49
C LYS A 20 -4.64 -14.08 -12.55
N GLU A 21 -3.96 -15.06 -11.95
CA GLU A 21 -4.41 -16.47 -11.92
C GLU A 21 -5.73 -16.62 -11.14
N MET A 22 -5.95 -15.81 -10.12
CA MET A 22 -7.05 -15.96 -9.19
C MET A 22 -8.19 -14.95 -9.38
N ILE A 23 -8.12 -14.04 -10.36
CA ILE A 23 -9.07 -12.92 -10.52
C ILE A 23 -10.54 -13.37 -10.57
N ASP A 24 -10.81 -14.53 -11.17
CA ASP A 24 -12.18 -15.05 -11.27
C ASP A 24 -12.67 -15.73 -9.98
N SER A 25 -11.76 -16.08 -9.07
CA SER A 25 -12.03 -16.79 -7.82
C SER A 25 -12.10 -15.88 -6.58
N VAL A 26 -11.86 -14.58 -6.75
CA VAL A 26 -11.89 -13.59 -5.67
C VAL A 26 -12.83 -12.43 -6.01
N ASP A 27 -13.37 -11.77 -4.98
CA ASP A 27 -14.24 -10.62 -5.15
C ASP A 27 -13.43 -9.33 -5.39
N LYS A 28 -12.28 -9.21 -4.73
CA LYS A 28 -11.36 -8.08 -4.88
C LYS A 28 -9.91 -8.54 -4.91
N VAL A 29 -9.08 -7.70 -5.55
CA VAL A 29 -7.62 -7.73 -5.44
C VAL A 29 -7.18 -6.36 -4.96
N VAL A 30 -6.44 -6.30 -3.85
CA VAL A 30 -5.93 -5.04 -3.28
C VAL A 30 -4.41 -5.05 -3.32
N PHE A 31 -3.84 -4.12 -4.06
CA PHE A 31 -2.41 -3.81 -4.02
C PHE A 31 -2.15 -2.76 -2.96
N LEU A 32 -1.18 -2.99 -2.08
CA LEU A 32 -0.89 -2.07 -0.98
C LEU A 32 0.12 -0.95 -1.32
N GLY A 33 0.57 -0.88 -2.59
CA GLY A 33 1.48 0.17 -3.08
C GLY A 33 2.92 -0.29 -3.27
N ASP A 34 3.81 0.69 -3.41
CA ASP A 34 5.25 0.49 -3.66
C ASP A 34 5.53 -0.40 -4.87
N TYR A 35 5.09 0.06 -6.05
CA TYR A 35 5.20 -0.72 -7.30
C TYR A 35 6.62 -0.75 -7.86
N LEU A 36 7.38 0.31 -7.64
CA LEU A 36 8.69 0.60 -8.25
C LEU A 36 9.84 0.52 -7.24
N ASP A 37 11.01 1.01 -7.61
CA ASP A 37 12.21 1.09 -6.77
C ASP A 37 12.67 -0.27 -6.22
N PRO A 38 13.05 -1.22 -7.10
CA PRO A 38 13.42 -2.58 -6.70
C PRO A 38 14.65 -2.60 -5.78
N TYR A 39 14.76 -3.62 -4.95
CA TYR A 39 15.91 -3.81 -4.07
C TYR A 39 17.12 -4.30 -4.86
N PRO A 40 18.32 -3.70 -4.67
CA PRO A 40 19.51 -4.06 -5.46
C PRO A 40 19.90 -5.53 -5.41
N LEU A 41 19.68 -6.19 -4.27
CA LEU A 41 20.03 -7.61 -4.07
C LEU A 41 19.07 -8.58 -4.76
N GLU A 42 17.94 -8.11 -5.27
CA GLU A 42 16.95 -8.96 -5.94
C GLU A 42 17.18 -9.07 -7.44
N HIS A 43 18.17 -8.35 -7.98
CA HIS A 43 18.56 -8.37 -9.40
C HIS A 43 17.40 -8.06 -10.37
N ILE A 44 16.44 -7.25 -9.93
CA ILE A 44 15.36 -6.73 -10.77
C ILE A 44 15.84 -5.41 -11.37
N SER A 45 15.82 -5.29 -12.70
CA SER A 45 16.19 -4.03 -13.34
C SER A 45 15.07 -2.98 -13.15
N ARG A 46 15.44 -1.69 -13.17
CA ARG A 46 14.46 -0.58 -13.10
C ARG A 46 13.47 -0.63 -14.26
N LEU A 47 13.94 -0.96 -15.45
CA LEU A 47 13.10 -1.12 -16.64
C LEU A 47 12.12 -2.30 -16.51
N ASP A 48 12.54 -3.40 -15.88
CA ASP A 48 11.61 -4.52 -15.62
C ASP A 48 10.57 -4.13 -14.56
N ALA A 49 10.95 -3.36 -13.54
CA ALA A 49 10.00 -2.84 -12.57
C ALA A 49 8.96 -1.90 -13.21
N ILE A 50 9.37 -1.05 -14.15
CA ILE A 50 8.44 -0.19 -14.91
C ILE A 50 7.48 -1.04 -15.74
N LYS A 51 7.95 -2.08 -16.43
CA LYS A 51 7.08 -2.99 -17.20
C LYS A 51 6.07 -3.72 -16.30
N GLU A 52 6.51 -4.21 -15.13
CA GLU A 52 5.57 -4.83 -14.16
C GLU A 52 4.52 -3.81 -13.68
N PHE A 53 4.90 -2.56 -13.48
CA PHE A 53 3.97 -1.50 -13.12
C PHE A 53 2.96 -1.20 -14.23
N GLU A 54 3.41 -1.11 -15.48
CA GLU A 54 2.51 -0.96 -16.65
C GLU A 54 1.52 -2.14 -16.75
N GLU A 55 1.98 -3.36 -16.48
CA GLU A 55 1.10 -4.53 -16.46
C GLU A 55 0.07 -4.48 -15.31
N ILE A 56 0.42 -3.94 -14.14
CA ILE A 56 -0.51 -3.72 -13.03
C ILE A 56 -1.57 -2.68 -13.42
N ILE A 57 -1.17 -1.58 -14.05
CA ILE A 57 -2.09 -0.55 -14.57
C ILE A 57 -3.05 -1.19 -15.59
N LYS A 58 -2.52 -1.99 -16.52
CA LYS A 58 -3.34 -2.72 -17.49
C LYS A 58 -4.31 -3.68 -16.79
N PHE A 59 -3.84 -4.45 -15.82
CA PHE A 59 -4.66 -5.39 -15.06
C PHE A 59 -5.80 -4.68 -14.31
N LYS A 60 -5.54 -3.49 -13.76
CA LYS A 60 -6.59 -2.63 -13.18
C LYS A 60 -7.61 -2.18 -14.22
N ASN A 61 -7.16 -1.75 -15.39
CA ASN A 61 -8.07 -1.29 -16.47
C ASN A 61 -8.93 -2.44 -17.02
N ASP A 62 -8.37 -3.64 -17.13
CA ASP A 62 -9.08 -4.85 -17.57
C ASP A 62 -10.10 -5.33 -16.50
N ASN A 63 -9.90 -4.98 -15.22
CA ASN A 63 -10.72 -5.42 -14.08
C ASN A 63 -11.10 -4.25 -13.15
N PRO A 64 -11.79 -3.21 -13.65
CA PRO A 64 -11.97 -1.93 -12.95
C PRO A 64 -12.72 -2.04 -11.63
N ASP A 65 -13.64 -2.98 -11.51
CA ASP A 65 -14.47 -3.15 -10.31
C ASP A 65 -13.83 -4.09 -9.27
N LYS A 66 -12.90 -4.95 -9.69
CA LYS A 66 -12.27 -5.94 -8.81
C LYS A 66 -10.93 -5.47 -8.26
N VAL A 67 -10.10 -4.81 -9.06
CA VAL A 67 -8.74 -4.42 -8.66
C VAL A 67 -8.73 -3.05 -7.99
N VAL A 68 -8.09 -2.95 -6.84
CA VAL A 68 -7.85 -1.70 -6.10
C VAL A 68 -6.34 -1.47 -6.03
N LEU A 69 -5.90 -0.27 -6.41
CA LEU A 69 -4.49 0.13 -6.35
C LEU A 69 -4.33 1.19 -5.26
N LEU A 70 -3.55 0.90 -4.22
CA LEU A 70 -3.15 1.88 -3.23
C LEU A 70 -1.80 2.49 -3.60
N LEU A 71 -1.52 3.71 -3.12
CA LEU A 71 -0.22 4.34 -3.21
C LEU A 71 0.59 4.05 -1.96
N GLY A 72 1.85 3.65 -2.14
CA GLY A 72 2.85 3.59 -1.10
C GLY A 72 3.72 4.86 -1.03
N ASN A 73 4.68 4.89 -0.12
CA ASN A 73 5.56 6.04 0.05
C ASN A 73 6.50 6.26 -1.15
N HIS A 74 6.95 5.18 -1.80
CA HIS A 74 7.73 5.27 -3.04
C HIS A 74 6.90 5.87 -4.17
N ASP A 75 5.66 5.43 -4.32
CA ASP A 75 4.74 5.93 -5.35
C ASP A 75 4.41 7.41 -5.14
N CYS A 76 4.16 7.81 -3.88
CA CYS A 76 3.88 9.20 -3.51
C CYS A 76 5.04 10.16 -3.85
N ALA A 77 6.30 9.69 -3.81
CA ALA A 77 7.45 10.48 -4.21
C ALA A 77 7.41 10.87 -5.70
N TYR A 78 6.90 9.98 -6.56
CA TYR A 78 6.70 10.29 -7.98
C TYR A 78 5.42 11.09 -8.25
N CYS A 79 4.35 10.83 -7.48
CA CYS A 79 3.04 11.43 -7.72
C CYS A 79 2.92 12.88 -7.27
N PHE A 80 3.60 13.29 -6.18
CA PHE A 80 3.28 14.52 -5.46
C PHE A 80 4.47 15.45 -5.21
N ASP A 81 5.61 15.21 -5.82
CA ASP A 81 6.84 16.02 -5.68
C ASP A 81 7.32 16.24 -4.23
N PHE A 82 7.12 15.27 -3.36
CA PHE A 82 7.56 15.32 -1.95
C PHE A 82 9.05 15.03 -1.73
N GLY A 83 9.86 15.05 -2.76
CA GLY A 83 11.25 14.61 -2.72
C GLY A 83 11.38 13.13 -3.08
N SER A 84 12.54 12.54 -2.87
CA SER A 84 12.82 11.16 -3.25
C SER A 84 12.73 10.20 -2.07
N ALA A 85 12.10 9.06 -2.27
CA ALA A 85 12.22 7.91 -1.39
C ALA A 85 13.60 7.23 -1.60
N SER A 86 13.93 6.27 -0.73
CA SER A 86 15.13 5.42 -0.93
C SER A 86 15.03 4.69 -2.29
N ARG A 87 16.16 4.48 -2.98
CA ARG A 87 16.23 3.78 -4.28
C ARG A 87 15.49 4.46 -5.43
N TYR A 88 15.08 5.74 -5.29
CA TYR A 88 14.36 6.52 -6.30
C TYR A 88 15.05 6.46 -7.66
N ASP A 89 14.29 6.26 -8.72
CA ASP A 89 14.79 6.13 -10.09
C ASP A 89 14.86 7.49 -10.79
N TYR A 90 15.98 8.19 -10.60
CA TYR A 90 16.24 9.49 -11.26
C TYR A 90 16.42 9.38 -12.79
N GLU A 91 16.85 8.22 -13.29
CA GLU A 91 17.10 8.04 -14.73
C GLU A 91 15.78 7.96 -15.51
N ASN A 92 14.78 7.29 -14.96
CA ASN A 92 13.49 7.08 -15.61
C ASN A 92 12.36 7.93 -14.96
N GLU A 93 12.71 8.91 -14.13
CA GLU A 93 11.77 9.74 -13.38
C GLU A 93 10.64 10.32 -14.24
N SER A 94 11.00 10.89 -15.40
CA SER A 94 10.03 11.53 -16.28
C SER A 94 8.99 10.56 -16.83
N GLU A 95 9.40 9.33 -17.17
CA GLU A 95 8.52 8.27 -17.64
C GLU A 95 7.61 7.79 -16.52
N ILE A 96 8.16 7.54 -15.33
CA ILE A 96 7.41 7.10 -14.16
C ILE A 96 6.37 8.14 -13.74
N LYS A 97 6.76 9.42 -13.66
CA LYS A 97 5.84 10.53 -13.36
C LYS A 97 4.73 10.64 -14.40
N ALA A 98 5.03 10.42 -15.69
CA ALA A 98 4.03 10.40 -16.75
C ALA A 98 3.04 9.23 -16.59
N LEU A 99 3.52 8.04 -16.25
CA LEU A 99 2.67 6.87 -15.97
C LEU A 99 1.70 7.15 -14.81
N PHE A 100 2.19 7.67 -13.69
CA PHE A 100 1.32 8.03 -12.57
C PHE A 100 0.33 9.15 -12.93
N SER A 101 0.80 10.25 -13.52
CA SER A 101 -0.06 11.40 -13.82
C SER A 101 -1.20 11.06 -14.78
N THR A 102 -0.91 10.24 -15.78
CA THR A 102 -1.91 9.76 -16.75
C THR A 102 -2.96 8.86 -16.10
N ASN A 103 -2.54 8.08 -15.10
CA ASN A 103 -3.34 7.05 -14.47
C ASN A 103 -3.77 7.38 -13.03
N ILE A 104 -3.55 8.60 -12.54
CA ILE A 104 -3.72 8.97 -11.12
C ILE A 104 -5.09 8.62 -10.56
N ARG A 105 -6.13 8.64 -11.38
CA ARG A 105 -7.51 8.30 -10.98
C ARG A 105 -7.73 6.83 -10.63
N LEU A 106 -6.79 5.95 -11.00
CA LEU A 106 -6.84 4.53 -10.67
C LEU A 106 -6.39 4.24 -9.23
N PHE A 107 -5.65 5.20 -8.63
CA PHE A 107 -4.99 5.02 -7.34
C PHE A 107 -5.75 5.69 -6.20
N ARG A 108 -5.58 5.12 -5.02
CA ARG A 108 -6.14 5.59 -3.74
C ARG A 108 -5.09 5.52 -2.65
N LEU A 109 -5.33 6.18 -1.52
CA LEU A 109 -4.47 6.09 -0.34
C LEU A 109 -4.96 5.07 0.68
N TYR A 110 -6.22 4.73 0.61
CA TYR A 110 -6.84 3.68 1.44
C TYR A 110 -7.99 3.02 0.69
N PHE A 111 -8.38 1.84 1.16
CA PHE A 111 -9.58 1.13 0.74
C PHE A 111 -10.26 0.53 1.98
N ARG A 112 -11.58 0.57 2.03
CA ARG A 112 -12.38 -0.04 3.10
C ARG A 112 -13.34 -1.06 2.51
N GLU A 113 -13.37 -2.23 3.11
CA GLU A 113 -14.36 -3.27 2.82
C GLU A 113 -14.86 -3.87 4.14
N GLY A 114 -16.15 -3.66 4.44
CA GLY A 114 -16.73 -4.09 5.72
C GLY A 114 -15.96 -3.50 6.92
N ASN A 115 -15.45 -4.38 7.78
CA ASN A 115 -14.67 -4.01 8.97
C ASN A 115 -13.15 -3.95 8.71
N TYR A 116 -12.71 -4.01 7.45
CA TYR A 116 -11.30 -4.00 7.09
C TYR A 116 -10.89 -2.67 6.46
N LEU A 117 -9.78 -2.11 6.92
CA LEU A 117 -9.15 -0.92 6.38
C LEU A 117 -7.78 -1.29 5.80
N PHE A 118 -7.62 -1.08 4.52
CA PHE A 118 -6.37 -1.29 3.79
C PHE A 118 -5.68 0.05 3.57
N THR A 119 -4.41 0.14 3.97
CA THR A 119 -3.53 1.28 3.70
C THR A 119 -2.13 0.75 3.38
N HIS A 120 -1.22 1.62 2.96
CA HIS A 120 0.16 1.17 2.72
C HIS A 120 0.88 0.84 4.04
N ALA A 121 0.86 1.74 5.04
CA ALA A 121 1.66 1.61 6.27
C ALA A 121 0.84 1.53 7.57
N GLY A 122 -0.48 1.57 7.49
CA GLY A 122 -1.37 1.60 8.65
C GLY A 122 -1.63 3.01 9.19
N VAL A 123 -2.66 3.15 10.01
CA VAL A 123 -3.10 4.39 10.64
C VAL A 123 -2.84 4.31 12.14
N THR A 124 -2.13 5.29 12.71
CA THR A 124 -1.97 5.44 14.15
C THR A 124 -2.89 6.52 14.70
N ARG A 125 -3.36 6.37 15.95
CA ARG A 125 -4.14 7.40 16.63
C ARG A 125 -3.35 8.68 16.83
N ASP A 126 -2.06 8.56 17.09
CA ASP A 126 -1.19 9.72 17.30
C ASP A 126 -1.05 10.55 16.03
N TRP A 127 -0.95 9.91 14.87
CA TRP A 127 -0.94 10.65 13.61
C TRP A 127 -2.27 11.34 13.34
N LEU A 128 -3.42 10.66 13.53
CA LEU A 128 -4.74 11.27 13.38
C LEU A 128 -4.90 12.48 14.32
N ARG A 129 -4.61 12.33 15.60
CA ARG A 129 -4.73 13.41 16.59
C ARG A 129 -3.85 14.61 16.30
N THR A 130 -2.64 14.37 15.77
CA THR A 130 -1.65 15.43 15.53
C THR A 130 -1.94 16.20 14.25
N TYR A 131 -2.29 15.53 13.18
CA TYR A 131 -2.38 16.12 11.85
C TYR A 131 -3.81 16.26 11.33
N LEU A 132 -4.73 15.49 11.87
CA LEU A 132 -6.15 15.49 11.51
C LEU A 132 -7.03 15.50 12.76
N PRO A 133 -6.84 16.45 13.70
CA PRO A 133 -7.48 16.42 15.03
C PRO A 133 -9.00 16.47 15.01
N GLU A 134 -9.60 16.95 13.92
CA GLU A 134 -11.06 17.01 13.75
C GLU A 134 -11.65 15.72 13.14
N TYR A 135 -10.79 14.71 12.86
CA TYR A 135 -11.17 13.49 12.19
C TYR A 135 -10.94 12.30 13.12
N ASP A 136 -12.01 11.56 13.40
CA ASP A 136 -11.90 10.17 13.80
C ASP A 136 -11.65 9.28 12.57
N ILE A 137 -11.46 8.00 12.78
CA ILE A 137 -11.15 7.07 11.68
C ILE A 137 -12.32 6.92 10.69
N GLU A 138 -13.56 7.08 11.15
CA GLU A 138 -14.72 6.99 10.26
C GLU A 138 -14.75 8.18 9.31
N ARG A 139 -14.56 9.38 9.84
CA ARG A 139 -14.47 10.60 9.05
C ARG A 139 -13.22 10.62 8.16
N PHE A 140 -12.08 10.11 8.66
CA PHE A 140 -10.88 9.92 7.84
C PHE A 140 -11.18 9.10 6.58
N THR A 141 -11.95 8.02 6.69
CA THR A 141 -12.32 7.16 5.53
C THR A 141 -13.32 7.81 4.57
N THR A 142 -13.69 9.08 4.76
CA THR A 142 -14.44 9.89 3.79
C THR A 142 -13.58 10.86 2.99
N LEU A 143 -12.31 11.08 3.41
CA LEU A 143 -11.40 12.01 2.75
C LEU A 143 -10.94 11.47 1.39
N THR A 144 -10.85 12.36 0.43
CA THR A 144 -10.27 12.06 -0.88
C THR A 144 -8.75 12.01 -0.82
N THR A 145 -8.12 11.37 -1.79
CA THR A 145 -6.66 11.41 -1.95
C THR A 145 -6.12 12.85 -1.92
N ARG A 146 -6.78 13.79 -2.60
CA ARG A 146 -6.35 15.19 -2.65
C ARG A 146 -6.34 15.87 -1.27
N GLU A 147 -7.32 15.58 -0.42
CA GLU A 147 -7.40 16.13 0.93
C GLU A 147 -6.33 15.53 1.84
N LEU A 148 -5.89 14.30 1.61
CA LEU A 148 -4.86 13.63 2.41
C LEU A 148 -3.44 13.98 1.99
N VAL A 149 -3.19 14.37 0.73
CA VAL A 149 -1.84 14.66 0.20
C VAL A 149 -1.01 15.57 1.12
N PRO A 150 -1.53 16.69 1.70
CA PRO A 150 -0.72 17.57 2.56
C PRO A 150 -0.14 16.90 3.81
N PHE A 151 -0.71 15.76 4.23
CA PHE A 151 -0.34 15.06 5.46
C PHE A 151 0.50 13.80 5.22
N LEU A 152 0.79 13.45 3.96
CA LEU A 152 1.47 12.20 3.63
C LEU A 152 2.95 12.21 3.99
N TRP A 153 3.60 13.38 3.99
CA TRP A 153 5.06 13.48 4.21
C TRP A 153 5.46 13.55 5.69
N ASN A 154 4.66 13.01 6.58
CA ASN A 154 5.05 12.82 7.97
C ASN A 154 5.81 11.48 8.07
N VAL A 155 7.12 11.53 7.99
CA VAL A 155 7.97 10.35 8.10
C VAL A 155 8.30 10.09 9.57
N SER A 156 8.00 8.91 10.06
CA SER A 156 8.33 8.47 11.42
C SER A 156 9.84 8.47 11.66
N TYR A 157 10.28 8.84 12.85
CA TYR A 157 11.69 8.70 13.25
C TYR A 157 12.18 7.24 13.18
N LEU A 158 11.29 6.27 13.37
CA LEU A 158 11.59 4.85 13.19
C LEU A 158 11.90 4.48 11.74
N ARG A 159 11.54 5.35 10.80
CA ARG A 159 11.81 5.24 9.36
C ARG A 159 12.85 6.25 8.88
N GLY A 160 13.56 6.90 9.80
CA GLY A 160 14.60 7.87 9.49
C GLY A 160 14.11 9.30 9.26
N GLY A 161 12.86 9.61 9.57
CA GLY A 161 12.30 10.96 9.55
C GLY A 161 12.41 11.68 10.89
N ASP A 162 11.77 12.84 10.97
CA ASP A 162 11.82 13.74 12.14
C ASP A 162 10.52 13.76 12.96
N ASN A 163 9.51 12.97 12.55
CA ASN A 163 8.22 12.97 13.22
C ASN A 163 8.09 11.82 14.23
N ASN A 164 7.40 12.07 15.33
CA ASN A 164 7.15 11.05 16.36
C ASN A 164 6.24 9.93 15.84
N THR A 165 5.43 10.21 14.82
CA THR A 165 4.54 9.25 14.18
C THR A 165 4.55 9.43 12.67
N GLY A 166 4.41 8.35 11.93
CA GLY A 166 4.34 8.36 10.48
C GLY A 166 2.92 8.47 9.95
N SER A 167 2.80 9.01 8.73
CA SER A 167 1.53 9.01 8.00
C SER A 167 1.11 7.60 7.58
N ILE A 168 -0.06 7.50 6.96
CA ILE A 168 -0.60 6.24 6.42
C ILE A 168 0.28 5.56 5.37
N VAL A 169 1.33 6.25 4.89
CA VAL A 169 2.34 5.71 3.97
C VAL A 169 3.75 5.64 4.58
N TRP A 170 3.94 6.15 5.81
CA TRP A 170 5.26 6.23 6.45
C TRP A 170 5.29 5.75 7.91
N SER A 171 4.21 5.23 8.45
CA SER A 171 4.23 4.70 9.81
C SER A 171 5.01 3.38 9.86
N ASP A 172 5.69 3.13 10.98
CA ASP A 172 6.43 1.88 11.18
C ASP A 172 5.58 0.87 11.95
N VAL A 173 5.78 -0.43 11.70
CA VAL A 173 5.06 -1.50 12.42
C VAL A 173 5.27 -1.44 13.94
N ARG A 174 6.38 -0.84 14.40
CA ARG A 174 6.73 -0.64 15.83
C ARG A 174 6.01 0.54 16.47
N GLU A 175 5.30 1.36 15.72
CA GLU A 175 4.44 2.40 16.29
C GLU A 175 3.23 1.74 16.95
N GLY A 176 3.15 1.83 18.29
CA GLY A 176 2.26 1.00 19.09
C GLY A 176 0.80 1.42 19.15
N ASP A 177 0.48 2.70 18.87
CA ASP A 177 -0.89 3.24 19.05
C ASP A 177 -1.69 3.21 17.74
N ARG A 178 -1.90 2.02 17.18
CA ARG A 178 -2.72 1.88 15.97
C ARG A 178 -4.19 2.05 16.27
N GLU A 179 -4.87 2.71 15.33
CA GLU A 179 -6.33 2.82 15.34
C GLU A 179 -6.96 1.42 15.22
N ASP A 180 -7.98 1.12 15.98
CA ASP A 180 -8.54 -0.24 16.09
C ASP A 180 -10.07 -0.32 15.90
N THR A 181 -10.69 0.74 15.37
CA THR A 181 -12.10 0.70 14.95
C THR A 181 -12.30 -0.29 13.80
N TYR A 182 -11.32 -0.35 12.89
CA TYR A 182 -11.26 -1.32 11.80
C TYR A 182 -10.07 -2.26 11.98
N TYR A 183 -10.21 -3.49 11.51
CA TYR A 183 -9.06 -4.37 11.36
C TYR A 183 -8.17 -3.83 10.23
N GLN A 184 -6.95 -3.42 10.56
CA GLN A 184 -6.07 -2.80 9.57
C GLN A 184 -5.21 -3.83 8.84
N ILE A 185 -5.06 -3.67 7.52
CA ILE A 185 -4.19 -4.48 6.67
C ILE A 185 -3.24 -3.55 5.91
N PHE A 186 -1.94 -3.78 6.06
CA PHE A 186 -0.90 -2.92 5.49
C PHE A 186 0.40 -3.69 5.19
N GLY A 187 1.33 -3.05 4.49
CA GLY A 187 2.66 -3.51 4.13
C GLY A 187 3.77 -2.64 4.72
N HIS A 188 4.58 -2.00 3.86
CA HIS A 188 5.61 -1.00 4.14
C HIS A 188 6.78 -1.44 4.99
N THR A 189 6.53 -2.12 6.11
CA THR A 189 7.61 -2.63 6.96
C THR A 189 7.99 -4.02 6.50
N GLN A 190 9.10 -4.09 5.77
CA GLN A 190 9.62 -5.35 5.27
C GLN A 190 9.91 -6.33 6.42
N LEU A 191 9.30 -7.50 6.34
CA LEU A 191 9.48 -8.61 7.26
C LEU A 191 10.31 -9.72 6.58
N GLU A 192 11.02 -10.53 7.36
CA GLU A 192 11.93 -11.54 6.80
C GLU A 192 11.18 -12.65 6.04
N SER A 193 10.23 -13.32 6.69
CA SER A 193 9.59 -14.51 6.11
C SER A 193 8.15 -14.75 6.51
N LYS A 194 7.68 -14.13 7.60
CA LYS A 194 6.33 -14.33 8.13
C LYS A 194 5.64 -12.99 8.35
N PRO A 195 4.35 -12.87 7.98
CA PRO A 195 3.55 -11.71 8.31
C PRO A 195 3.38 -11.58 9.83
N ILE A 196 3.14 -10.37 10.29
CA ILE A 196 2.66 -10.14 11.64
C ILE A 196 1.14 -10.03 11.57
N ILE A 197 0.45 -10.94 12.21
CA ILE A 197 -1.03 -10.97 12.28
C ILE A 197 -1.42 -10.94 13.75
N THR A 198 -2.19 -9.93 14.13
CA THR A 198 -2.70 -9.73 15.49
C THR A 198 -4.23 -9.79 15.49
N ASP A 199 -4.85 -9.54 16.61
CA ASP A 199 -6.30 -9.39 16.76
C ASP A 199 -6.86 -8.08 16.20
N LYS A 200 -6.01 -7.10 15.87
CA LYS A 200 -6.41 -5.75 15.44
C LYS A 200 -5.85 -5.33 14.07
N TRP A 201 -4.74 -5.93 13.64
CA TRP A 201 -4.08 -5.56 12.40
C TRP A 201 -3.15 -6.67 11.87
N ALA A 202 -2.86 -6.58 10.58
CA ALA A 202 -1.86 -7.42 9.91
C ALA A 202 -0.89 -6.58 9.08
N CYS A 203 0.41 -6.81 9.26
CA CYS A 203 1.48 -6.34 8.37
C CYS A 203 1.93 -7.50 7.48
N LEU A 204 1.80 -7.35 6.16
CA LEU A 204 1.91 -8.44 5.20
C LEU A 204 3.13 -8.35 4.27
N ASP A 205 4.07 -7.39 4.44
CA ASP A 205 5.21 -7.24 3.54
C ASP A 205 6.27 -8.34 3.73
N VAL A 206 5.97 -9.51 3.16
CA VAL A 206 6.87 -10.67 3.08
C VAL A 206 7.08 -11.16 1.64
N ARG A 207 6.83 -10.31 0.64
CA ARG A 207 7.03 -10.60 -0.79
C ARG A 207 6.16 -11.75 -1.33
N LYS A 208 4.94 -11.86 -0.83
CA LYS A 208 3.95 -12.88 -1.20
C LYS A 208 2.56 -12.29 -1.26
N CYS A 209 1.65 -12.96 -1.98
CA CYS A 209 0.23 -12.68 -1.92
C CYS A 209 -0.44 -13.38 -0.74
N PHE A 210 -1.52 -12.77 -0.25
CA PHE A 210 -2.36 -13.32 0.80
C PHE A 210 -3.82 -13.36 0.36
N LEU A 211 -4.56 -14.30 0.90
CA LEU A 211 -6.01 -14.40 0.75
C LEU A 211 -6.68 -14.10 2.08
N LEU A 212 -7.50 -13.06 2.13
CA LEU A 212 -8.38 -12.77 3.24
C LEU A 212 -9.78 -13.32 2.94
N ASP A 213 -10.29 -14.14 3.81
CA ASP A 213 -11.72 -14.50 3.89
C ASP A 213 -12.40 -13.51 4.85
N ILE A 214 -13.27 -12.65 4.32
CA ILE A 214 -13.91 -11.57 5.09
C ILE A 214 -14.86 -12.13 6.16
N ASP A 215 -15.53 -13.24 5.87
CA ASP A 215 -16.54 -13.79 6.75
C ASP A 215 -15.91 -14.44 7.99
N THR A 216 -14.73 -15.03 7.83
CA THR A 216 -14.02 -15.71 8.93
C THR A 216 -12.87 -14.89 9.54
N GLY A 217 -12.41 -13.86 8.85
CA GLY A 217 -11.23 -13.08 9.21
C GLY A 217 -9.91 -13.82 8.99
N LYS A 218 -9.92 -14.99 8.32
CA LYS A 218 -8.72 -15.78 8.08
C LYS A 218 -7.86 -15.15 7.00
N ILE A 219 -6.56 -14.97 7.29
CA ILE A 219 -5.54 -14.52 6.33
C ILE A 219 -4.60 -15.70 6.06
N GLU A 220 -4.44 -16.08 4.81
CA GLU A 220 -3.62 -17.21 4.38
C GLU A 220 -2.58 -16.78 3.33
N ASP A 221 -1.37 -17.31 3.45
CA ASP A 221 -0.33 -17.27 2.40
C ASP A 221 -0.77 -18.17 1.23
N ILE A 222 -0.70 -17.65 0.01
CA ILE A 222 -1.14 -18.35 -1.21
C ILE A 222 -0.05 -18.48 -2.28
N CYS A 223 1.20 -18.18 -1.93
CA CYS A 223 2.37 -18.26 -2.82
C CYS A 223 3.38 -19.31 -2.37
#